data_76f38fdaffdef10d1c83b091e125e789
#
_entry.id   76f38fdaffdef10d1c83b091e125e789
#
_cell.length_a   1.000
_cell.length_b   1.000
_cell.length_c   1.000
_cell.angle_alpha   90.00
_cell.angle_beta   90.00
_cell.angle_gamma   90.00
#
_symmetry.space_group_name_H-M   'P 1'
#
loop_
_entity.id
_entity.type
_entity.pdbx_description
1 polymer ?
#
loop_
_entity_poly.entity_id
_entity_poly.type
_entity_poly.pdbx_seq_one_letter_code
_entity_poly.pdbx_strand_id
1 'polypeptide(L)'
;MNIIPFNEKYFPQAIQLVDNHWRKEYDGQSETLKNVVFEFVARKNYYKSAYDLMIIEDDILRGILFGYSKDMNNDAREWLKSQLSKLNEKEQLIVNTLANYLYKFDELMDTYLTDKDRKVALIISNIKGGGTALLNEFTENAKADLIENIVLWTDSTCNHSYYPKRGYELFFTDISKLEQSQDETIETMFYKKKIESDK
;
A
#
# COMPACT_ATOMS: atom_id res chain seq x y z
N MET A 1 15.26 5.54 -15.75
CA MET A 1 14.14 4.91 -15.01
C MET A 1 12.88 5.21 -15.79
N ASN A 2 12.20 4.20 -16.31
CA ASN A 2 10.98 4.36 -17.10
C ASN A 2 9.78 4.10 -16.21
N ILE A 3 8.97 5.14 -15.92
CA ILE A 3 7.73 5.05 -15.13
C ILE A 3 6.57 5.14 -16.10
N ILE A 4 5.68 4.18 -16.03
CA ILE A 4 4.51 4.07 -16.91
C ILE A 4 3.29 3.63 -16.09
N PRO A 5 2.06 3.81 -16.60
CA PRO A 5 0.87 3.25 -16.01
C PRO A 5 1.01 1.74 -15.78
N PHE A 6 0.48 1.26 -14.64
CA PHE A 6 0.56 -0.15 -14.30
C PHE A 6 -0.24 -1.00 -15.30
N ASN A 7 0.33 -2.13 -15.70
CA ASN A 7 -0.29 -3.08 -16.59
C ASN A 7 -0.50 -4.41 -15.87
N GLU A 8 -1.72 -4.93 -15.88
CA GLU A 8 -2.12 -6.16 -15.15
C GLU A 8 -1.29 -7.40 -15.52
N LYS A 9 -0.67 -7.45 -16.70
CA LYS A 9 0.24 -8.56 -17.05
C LYS A 9 1.42 -8.69 -16.07
N TYR A 10 1.77 -7.60 -15.37
CA TYR A 10 2.84 -7.59 -14.37
C TYR A 10 2.33 -7.85 -12.93
N PHE A 11 1.03 -8.11 -12.74
CA PHE A 11 0.49 -8.35 -11.41
C PHE A 11 1.17 -9.52 -10.66
N PRO A 12 1.54 -10.64 -11.31
CA PRO A 12 2.34 -11.67 -10.64
C PRO A 12 3.71 -11.17 -10.14
N GLN A 13 4.36 -10.28 -10.88
CA GLN A 13 5.61 -9.66 -10.44
C GLN A 13 5.38 -8.63 -9.32
N ALA A 14 4.22 -7.97 -9.27
CA ALA A 14 3.85 -7.11 -8.15
C ALA A 14 3.69 -7.90 -6.85
N ILE A 15 3.05 -9.08 -6.90
CA ILE A 15 2.98 -10.01 -5.76
C ILE A 15 4.40 -10.39 -5.31
N GLN A 16 5.30 -10.68 -6.25
CA GLN A 16 6.69 -11.01 -5.92
C GLN A 16 7.46 -9.84 -5.29
N LEU A 17 7.18 -8.58 -5.66
CA LEU A 17 7.75 -7.42 -4.98
C LEU A 17 7.25 -7.32 -3.54
N VAL A 18 5.97 -7.57 -3.30
CA VAL A 18 5.38 -7.62 -1.96
C VAL A 18 6.04 -8.72 -1.13
N ASP A 19 6.13 -9.93 -1.69
CA ASP A 19 6.80 -11.07 -1.06
C ASP A 19 8.24 -10.73 -0.68
N ASN A 20 9.05 -10.26 -1.61
CA ASN A 20 10.45 -9.92 -1.37
C ASN A 20 10.63 -8.88 -0.26
N HIS A 21 9.63 -7.99 -0.08
CA HIS A 21 9.69 -6.92 0.91
C HIS A 21 9.37 -7.42 2.33
N TRP A 22 8.34 -8.26 2.48
CA TRP A 22 7.83 -8.68 3.79
C TRP A 22 8.04 -10.16 4.13
N ARG A 23 8.65 -10.98 3.25
CA ARG A 23 8.82 -12.43 3.48
C ARG A 23 9.44 -12.79 4.84
N LYS A 24 10.39 -11.99 5.30
CA LYS A 24 11.08 -12.24 6.58
C LYS A 24 10.16 -12.17 7.80
N GLU A 25 9.12 -11.35 7.74
CA GLU A 25 8.14 -11.23 8.83
C GLU A 25 7.29 -12.51 8.97
N TYR A 26 7.28 -13.36 7.94
CA TYR A 26 6.58 -14.63 7.89
C TYR A 26 7.52 -15.83 7.92
N ASP A 27 8.75 -15.67 8.44
CA ASP A 27 9.68 -16.79 8.61
C ASP A 27 9.07 -17.86 9.53
N GLY A 28 9.22 -19.13 9.14
CA GLY A 28 8.62 -20.27 9.84
C GLY A 28 7.14 -20.54 9.54
N GLN A 29 6.46 -19.69 8.78
CA GLN A 29 5.09 -19.91 8.30
C GLN A 29 5.10 -20.76 7.01
N SER A 30 3.95 -21.40 6.71
CA SER A 30 3.79 -22.22 5.49
C SER A 30 3.87 -21.35 4.23
N GLU A 31 4.31 -21.95 3.12
CA GLU A 31 4.29 -21.26 1.82
C GLU A 31 2.86 -20.96 1.36
N THR A 32 1.87 -21.76 1.76
CA THR A 32 0.46 -21.48 1.47
C THR A 32 0.01 -20.19 2.11
N LEU A 33 0.31 -20.00 3.41
CA LEU A 33 0.00 -18.74 4.11
C LEU A 33 0.71 -17.56 3.48
N LYS A 34 2.01 -17.66 3.20
CA LYS A 34 2.81 -16.59 2.57
C LYS A 34 2.20 -16.16 1.24
N ASN A 35 1.87 -17.12 0.37
CA ASN A 35 1.26 -16.84 -0.93
C ASN A 35 -0.08 -16.12 -0.78
N VAL A 36 -0.92 -16.54 0.17
CA VAL A 36 -2.21 -15.88 0.42
C VAL A 36 -2.00 -14.45 0.96
N VAL A 37 -1.09 -14.26 1.91
CA VAL A 37 -0.80 -12.94 2.49
C VAL A 37 -0.28 -11.97 1.44
N PHE A 38 0.74 -12.34 0.67
CA PHE A 38 1.38 -11.40 -0.25
C PHE A 38 0.49 -11.08 -1.46
N GLU A 39 -0.27 -12.05 -1.96
CA GLU A 39 -1.28 -11.78 -2.99
C GLU A 39 -2.42 -10.93 -2.44
N PHE A 40 -2.88 -11.17 -1.20
CA PHE A 40 -3.89 -10.33 -0.55
C PHE A 40 -3.42 -8.89 -0.42
N VAL A 41 -2.20 -8.64 0.07
CA VAL A 41 -1.64 -7.28 0.19
C VAL A 41 -1.56 -6.58 -1.16
N ALA A 42 -1.11 -7.29 -2.21
CA ALA A 42 -1.06 -6.72 -3.55
C ALA A 42 -2.48 -6.36 -4.06
N ARG A 43 -3.45 -7.29 -3.95
CA ARG A 43 -4.85 -7.08 -4.41
C ARG A 43 -5.54 -5.97 -3.64
N LYS A 44 -5.39 -5.97 -2.32
CA LYS A 44 -6.03 -5.02 -1.43
C LYS A 44 -5.66 -3.58 -1.75
N ASN A 45 -4.46 -3.36 -2.24
CA ASN A 45 -3.97 -2.03 -2.60
C ASN A 45 -4.13 -1.68 -4.10
N TYR A 46 -4.56 -2.64 -4.93
CA TYR A 46 -4.73 -2.45 -6.37
C TYR A 46 -6.20 -2.17 -6.72
N TYR A 47 -6.49 -0.95 -7.14
CA TYR A 47 -7.84 -0.47 -7.45
C TYR A 47 -8.12 -0.30 -8.95
N LYS A 48 -7.19 -0.71 -9.83
CA LYS A 48 -7.27 -0.47 -11.28
C LYS A 48 -7.45 1.00 -11.62
N SER A 49 -6.74 1.82 -10.89
CA SER A 49 -6.80 3.27 -10.96
C SER A 49 -5.90 3.80 -12.08
N ALA A 50 -6.23 4.97 -12.63
CA ALA A 50 -5.33 5.72 -13.50
C ALA A 50 -4.04 6.19 -12.78
N TYR A 51 -4.03 6.12 -11.45
CA TYR A 51 -2.89 6.47 -10.60
C TYR A 51 -1.97 5.30 -10.28
N ASP A 52 -2.27 4.08 -10.77
CA ASP A 52 -1.39 2.94 -10.59
C ASP A 52 -0.20 3.05 -11.53
N LEU A 53 1.01 3.07 -10.96
CA LEU A 53 2.27 3.28 -11.68
C LEU A 53 3.21 2.10 -11.48
N MET A 54 4.09 1.90 -12.46
CA MET A 54 5.15 0.91 -12.37
C MET A 54 6.47 1.40 -12.94
N ILE A 55 7.57 0.84 -12.43
CA ILE A 55 8.91 0.97 -13.00
C ILE A 55 9.26 -0.35 -13.66
N ILE A 56 9.61 -0.30 -14.96
CA ILE A 56 10.03 -1.45 -15.74
C ILE A 56 11.44 -1.22 -16.28
N GLU A 57 12.30 -2.24 -16.15
CA GLU A 57 13.61 -2.34 -16.77
C GLU A 57 13.76 -3.76 -17.35
N ASP A 58 13.98 -3.87 -18.66
CA ASP A 58 14.17 -5.16 -19.36
C ASP A 58 13.04 -6.17 -19.09
N ASP A 59 11.78 -5.74 -19.19
CA ASP A 59 10.56 -6.50 -18.88
C ASP A 59 10.48 -7.00 -17.42
N ILE A 60 11.33 -6.51 -16.53
CA ILE A 60 11.31 -6.82 -15.10
C ILE A 60 10.69 -5.66 -14.33
N LEU A 61 9.70 -5.97 -13.51
CA LEU A 61 9.07 -5.01 -12.60
C LEU A 61 10.04 -4.65 -11.46
N ARG A 62 10.42 -3.37 -11.37
CA ARG A 62 11.36 -2.85 -10.39
C ARG A 62 10.71 -2.03 -9.27
N GLY A 63 9.49 -1.58 -9.50
CA GLY A 63 8.74 -0.84 -8.51
C GLY A 63 7.29 -0.65 -8.91
N ILE A 64 6.46 -0.44 -7.92
CA ILE A 64 5.03 -0.14 -8.05
C ILE A 64 4.65 1.00 -7.12
N LEU A 65 3.68 1.78 -7.55
CA LEU A 65 2.88 2.63 -6.69
C LEU A 65 1.42 2.39 -7.08
N PHE A 66 0.62 1.95 -6.13
CA PHE A 66 -0.84 1.86 -6.28
C PHE A 66 -1.49 3.01 -5.54
N GLY A 67 -2.43 3.67 -6.21
CA GLY A 67 -3.15 4.78 -5.63
C GLY A 67 -4.59 4.84 -6.10
N TYR A 68 -5.44 5.48 -5.33
CA TYR A 68 -6.85 5.56 -5.64
C TYR A 68 -7.53 6.86 -5.21
N SER A 69 -8.71 7.08 -5.74
CA SER A 69 -9.64 8.14 -5.37
C SER A 69 -10.64 7.62 -4.35
N LYS A 70 -11.31 8.55 -3.66
CA LYS A 70 -12.46 8.22 -2.82
C LYS A 70 -13.49 7.33 -3.58
N ASP A 71 -14.16 6.46 -2.84
CA ASP A 71 -15.24 5.58 -3.32
C ASP A 71 -14.85 4.50 -4.35
N MET A 72 -13.56 4.29 -4.60
CA MET A 72 -13.09 3.16 -5.40
C MET A 72 -13.10 1.87 -4.57
N ASN A 73 -13.45 0.77 -5.23
CA ASN A 73 -13.49 -0.56 -4.62
C ASN A 73 -12.60 -1.55 -5.38
N ASN A 74 -12.23 -2.63 -4.72
CA ASN A 74 -11.52 -3.76 -5.32
C ASN A 74 -12.11 -5.09 -4.85
N ASP A 75 -11.65 -6.20 -5.42
CA ASP A 75 -12.14 -7.55 -5.15
C ASP A 75 -11.41 -8.28 -4.01
N ALA A 76 -10.47 -7.61 -3.34
CA ALA A 76 -9.55 -8.29 -2.42
C ALA A 76 -10.25 -8.97 -1.24
N ARG A 77 -11.34 -8.39 -0.74
CA ARG A 77 -12.10 -8.97 0.40
C ARG A 77 -12.79 -10.29 -0.01
N GLU A 78 -13.37 -10.33 -1.19
CA GLU A 78 -14.01 -11.54 -1.72
C GLU A 78 -12.99 -12.59 -2.12
N TRP A 79 -11.92 -12.16 -2.77
CA TRP A 79 -10.79 -13.03 -3.09
C TRP A 79 -10.23 -13.68 -1.82
N LEU A 80 -9.96 -12.92 -0.75
CA LEU A 80 -9.43 -13.45 0.50
C LEU A 80 -10.36 -14.51 1.09
N LYS A 81 -11.67 -14.25 1.15
CA LYS A 81 -12.66 -15.23 1.62
C LYS A 81 -12.55 -16.56 0.87
N SER A 82 -12.33 -16.52 -0.45
CA SER A 82 -12.19 -17.72 -1.27
C SER A 82 -10.90 -18.51 -0.97
N GLN A 83 -9.89 -17.87 -0.36
CA GLN A 83 -8.62 -18.52 -0.02
C GLN A 83 -8.62 -19.17 1.37
N LEU A 84 -9.50 -18.74 2.29
CA LEU A 84 -9.49 -19.21 3.68
C LEU A 84 -9.57 -20.71 3.83
N SER A 85 -10.30 -21.40 2.94
CA SER A 85 -10.40 -22.88 2.98
C SER A 85 -9.08 -23.62 2.71
N LYS A 86 -8.07 -22.94 2.19
CA LYS A 86 -6.72 -23.51 1.95
C LYS A 86 -5.83 -23.42 3.18
N LEU A 87 -6.24 -22.69 4.20
CA LEU A 87 -5.48 -22.35 5.41
C LEU A 87 -6.04 -23.13 6.60
N ASN A 88 -5.16 -23.54 7.51
CA ASN A 88 -5.59 -24.05 8.81
C ASN A 88 -6.08 -22.91 9.72
N GLU A 89 -6.70 -23.25 10.86
CA GLU A 89 -7.32 -22.27 11.77
C GLU A 89 -6.33 -21.19 12.27
N LYS A 90 -5.10 -21.58 12.59
CA LYS A 90 -4.05 -20.65 13.02
C LYS A 90 -3.65 -19.69 11.91
N GLU A 91 -3.50 -20.19 10.70
CA GLU A 91 -3.17 -19.40 9.52
C GLU A 91 -4.32 -18.46 9.14
N GLN A 92 -5.57 -18.92 9.26
CA GLN A 92 -6.75 -18.08 9.06
C GLN A 92 -6.77 -16.92 10.07
N LEU A 93 -6.41 -17.18 11.35
CA LEU A 93 -6.33 -16.12 12.36
C LEU A 93 -5.27 -15.08 11.96
N ILE A 94 -4.08 -15.49 11.53
CA ILE A 94 -3.00 -14.58 11.10
C ILE A 94 -3.47 -13.68 9.96
N VAL A 95 -4.03 -14.25 8.90
CA VAL A 95 -4.42 -13.46 7.73
C VAL A 95 -5.63 -12.58 8.00
N ASN A 96 -6.58 -13.02 8.84
CA ASN A 96 -7.73 -12.21 9.23
C ASN A 96 -7.31 -11.03 10.13
N THR A 97 -6.35 -11.24 11.04
CA THR A 97 -5.78 -10.15 11.86
C THR A 97 -5.12 -9.09 10.99
N LEU A 98 -4.30 -9.49 10.04
CA LEU A 98 -3.70 -8.57 9.05
C LEU A 98 -4.78 -7.84 8.25
N ALA A 99 -5.75 -8.57 7.71
CA ALA A 99 -6.82 -7.99 6.91
C ALA A 99 -7.63 -6.95 7.70
N ASN A 100 -8.01 -7.27 8.93
CA ASN A 100 -8.74 -6.35 9.81
C ASN A 100 -7.93 -5.09 10.11
N TYR A 101 -6.62 -5.23 10.38
CA TYR A 101 -5.72 -4.10 10.56
C TYR A 101 -5.68 -3.19 9.34
N LEU A 102 -5.43 -3.75 8.15
CA LEU A 102 -5.33 -2.98 6.91
C LEU A 102 -6.65 -2.29 6.55
N TYR A 103 -7.78 -2.98 6.68
CA TYR A 103 -9.10 -2.40 6.41
C TYR A 103 -9.49 -1.33 7.43
N LYS A 104 -9.20 -1.52 8.73
CA LYS A 104 -9.45 -0.51 9.77
C LYS A 104 -8.86 0.85 9.38
N PHE A 105 -7.59 0.85 8.97
CA PHE A 105 -6.90 2.11 8.69
C PHE A 105 -7.22 2.67 7.30
N ASP A 106 -7.59 1.83 6.33
CA ASP A 106 -8.13 2.34 5.08
C ASP A 106 -9.51 2.97 5.25
N GLU A 107 -10.42 2.29 5.93
CA GLU A 107 -11.75 2.81 6.23
C GLU A 107 -11.67 4.11 7.05
N LEU A 108 -10.74 4.19 8.00
CA LEU A 108 -10.51 5.42 8.76
C LEU A 108 -9.94 6.53 7.85
N MET A 109 -8.95 6.23 7.00
CA MET A 109 -8.42 7.21 6.04
C MET A 109 -9.50 7.70 5.08
N ASP A 110 -10.37 6.82 4.60
CA ASP A 110 -11.44 7.16 3.66
C ASP A 110 -12.45 8.16 4.25
N THR A 111 -12.58 8.23 5.60
CA THR A 111 -13.39 9.27 6.26
C THR A 111 -12.81 10.67 6.10
N TYR A 112 -11.51 10.80 5.86
CA TYR A 112 -10.82 12.08 5.65
C TYR A 112 -10.68 12.45 4.18
N LEU A 113 -10.94 11.51 3.25
CA LEU A 113 -10.80 11.76 1.81
C LEU A 113 -11.93 12.62 1.27
N THR A 114 -11.55 13.54 0.40
CA THR A 114 -12.44 14.31 -0.46
C THR A 114 -12.17 13.99 -1.93
N ASP A 115 -12.97 14.46 -2.85
CA ASP A 115 -12.76 14.31 -4.30
C ASP A 115 -11.46 14.97 -4.78
N LYS A 116 -10.92 15.89 -3.96
CA LYS A 116 -9.67 16.61 -4.22
C LYS A 116 -8.43 15.96 -3.63
N ASP A 117 -8.57 14.79 -3.05
CA ASP A 117 -7.49 14.02 -2.48
C ASP A 117 -7.20 12.78 -3.33
N ARG A 118 -5.93 12.36 -3.37
CA ARG A 118 -5.52 11.05 -3.91
C ARG A 118 -4.71 10.32 -2.87
N LYS A 119 -5.07 9.05 -2.66
CA LYS A 119 -4.39 8.20 -1.67
C LYS A 119 -3.32 7.35 -2.34
N VAL A 120 -2.13 7.35 -1.76
CA VAL A 120 -1.13 6.32 -2.01
C VAL A 120 -1.47 5.12 -1.13
N ALA A 121 -1.82 3.99 -1.76
CA ALA A 121 -2.21 2.76 -1.06
C ALA A 121 -1.02 1.85 -0.79
N LEU A 122 -0.10 1.74 -1.77
CA LEU A 122 1.09 0.92 -1.66
C LEU A 122 2.20 1.53 -2.51
N ILE A 123 3.41 1.56 -1.97
CA ILE A 123 4.62 1.91 -2.73
C ILE A 123 5.76 0.98 -2.36
N ILE A 124 6.32 0.30 -3.34
CA ILE A 124 7.47 -0.59 -3.19
C ILE A 124 8.41 -0.38 -4.37
N SER A 125 9.71 -0.33 -4.11
CA SER A 125 10.72 -0.35 -5.16
C SER A 125 12.00 -1.04 -4.69
N ASN A 126 12.55 -1.89 -5.53
CA ASN A 126 13.81 -2.59 -5.29
C ASN A 126 15.03 -1.90 -5.91
N ILE A 127 14.84 -0.70 -6.48
CA ILE A 127 15.93 0.12 -7.02
C ILE A 127 16.07 1.43 -6.24
N LYS A 128 17.31 1.90 -6.12
CA LYS A 128 17.63 3.14 -5.40
C LYS A 128 16.93 4.33 -6.05
N GLY A 129 16.17 5.08 -5.23
CA GLY A 129 15.44 6.27 -5.68
C GLY A 129 14.12 5.98 -6.38
N GLY A 130 13.77 4.71 -6.66
CA GLY A 130 12.54 4.33 -7.35
C GLY A 130 11.27 4.79 -6.65
N GLY A 131 11.19 4.63 -5.31
CA GLY A 131 10.06 5.12 -4.54
C GLY A 131 9.88 6.64 -4.64
N THR A 132 10.99 7.41 -4.66
CA THR A 132 10.92 8.86 -4.85
C THR A 132 10.42 9.22 -6.24
N ALA A 133 10.91 8.53 -7.27
CA ALA A 133 10.51 8.78 -8.65
C ALA A 133 9.02 8.45 -8.87
N LEU A 134 8.53 7.33 -8.31
CA LEU A 134 7.11 6.97 -8.34
C LEU A 134 6.22 8.02 -7.66
N LEU A 135 6.60 8.50 -6.47
CA LEU A 135 5.85 9.55 -5.78
C LEU A 135 5.84 10.88 -6.52
N ASN A 136 6.94 11.23 -7.18
CA ASN A 136 6.99 12.44 -8.00
C ASN A 136 6.04 12.32 -9.20
N GLU A 137 6.10 11.21 -9.95
CA GLU A 137 5.20 10.97 -11.08
C GLU A 137 3.73 10.94 -10.65
N PHE A 138 3.43 10.28 -9.53
CA PHE A 138 2.09 10.29 -8.93
C PHE A 138 1.63 11.72 -8.60
N THR A 139 2.54 12.56 -8.08
CA THR A 139 2.24 13.96 -7.74
C THR A 139 1.96 14.78 -9.00
N GLU A 140 2.74 14.61 -10.06
CA GLU A 140 2.52 15.31 -11.34
C GLU A 140 1.20 14.89 -12.00
N ASN A 141 0.86 13.60 -11.98
CA ASN A 141 -0.43 13.12 -12.48
C ASN A 141 -1.60 13.69 -11.67
N ALA A 142 -1.49 13.70 -10.35
CA ALA A 142 -2.50 14.30 -9.46
C ALA A 142 -2.65 15.81 -9.71
N LYS A 143 -1.53 16.52 -9.93
CA LYS A 143 -1.54 17.95 -10.27
C LYS A 143 -2.23 18.23 -11.61
N ALA A 144 -1.97 17.41 -12.63
CA ALA A 144 -2.63 17.51 -13.93
C ALA A 144 -4.15 17.36 -13.83
N ASP A 145 -4.62 16.55 -12.87
CA ASP A 145 -6.03 16.32 -12.59
C ASP A 145 -6.64 17.34 -11.58
N LEU A 146 -5.90 18.41 -11.29
CA LEU A 146 -6.34 19.48 -10.35
C LEU A 146 -6.63 18.96 -8.93
N ILE A 147 -5.93 17.92 -8.52
CA ILE A 147 -5.99 17.39 -7.15
C ILE A 147 -5.21 18.32 -6.21
N GLU A 148 -5.77 18.53 -5.03
CA GLU A 148 -5.19 19.46 -4.07
C GLU A 148 -4.22 18.78 -3.10
N ASN A 149 -4.45 17.48 -2.79
CA ASN A 149 -3.63 16.81 -1.80
C ASN A 149 -3.34 15.34 -2.15
N ILE A 150 -2.19 14.89 -1.69
CA ILE A 150 -1.83 13.48 -1.62
C ILE A 150 -1.88 13.05 -0.16
N VAL A 151 -2.53 11.93 0.12
CA VAL A 151 -2.63 11.35 1.46
C VAL A 151 -2.14 9.91 1.46
N LEU A 152 -1.68 9.46 2.62
CA LEU A 152 -1.32 8.07 2.86
C LEU A 152 -1.34 7.78 4.36
N TRP A 153 -1.40 6.51 4.70
CA TRP A 153 -1.03 6.06 6.02
C TRP A 153 0.12 5.04 5.94
N THR A 154 0.87 4.95 7.01
CA THR A 154 1.97 4.00 7.21
C THR A 154 2.09 3.72 8.70
N ASP A 155 2.92 2.77 9.09
CA ASP A 155 3.13 2.46 10.47
C ASP A 155 4.62 2.43 10.88
N SER A 156 4.87 2.23 12.18
CA SER A 156 6.20 2.24 12.76
C SER A 156 7.10 1.08 12.29
N THR A 157 6.55 0.04 11.66
CA THR A 157 7.32 -1.07 11.07
C THR A 157 7.89 -0.71 9.70
N CYS A 158 7.33 0.33 9.07
CA CYS A 158 7.72 0.83 7.76
C CYS A 158 8.68 2.03 7.86
N ASN A 159 9.22 2.47 6.72
CA ASN A 159 10.07 3.66 6.65
C ASN A 159 9.25 4.96 6.74
N HIS A 160 8.51 5.15 7.85
CA HIS A 160 7.63 6.30 8.06
C HIS A 160 8.38 7.65 8.04
N SER A 161 9.65 7.70 8.47
CA SER A 161 10.46 8.93 8.46
C SER A 161 10.77 9.48 7.06
N TYR A 162 10.45 8.71 6.03
CA TYR A 162 10.60 9.09 4.62
C TYR A 162 9.67 10.25 4.23
N TYR A 163 8.44 10.25 4.73
CA TYR A 163 7.38 11.18 4.28
C TYR A 163 7.57 12.61 4.78
N PRO A 164 7.84 12.89 6.07
CA PRO A 164 8.09 14.25 6.54
C PRO A 164 9.22 14.97 5.79
N LYS A 165 10.28 14.23 5.43
CA LYS A 165 11.42 14.78 4.65
C LYS A 165 11.04 15.22 3.23
N ARG A 166 9.80 14.92 2.78
CA ARG A 166 9.25 15.24 1.45
C ARG A 166 8.04 16.15 1.51
N GLY A 167 7.85 16.84 2.65
CA GLY A 167 6.81 17.81 2.83
C GLY A 167 5.42 17.21 3.10
N TYR A 168 5.37 15.94 3.55
CA TYR A 168 4.15 15.37 4.09
C TYR A 168 4.00 15.78 5.56
N GLU A 169 2.83 16.26 5.93
CA GLU A 169 2.48 16.65 7.29
C GLU A 169 1.71 15.52 7.97
N LEU A 170 2.10 15.18 9.19
CA LEU A 170 1.39 14.24 10.04
C LEU A 170 0.11 14.92 10.54
N PHE A 171 -1.06 14.31 10.33
CA PHE A 171 -2.33 14.90 10.79
C PHE A 171 -3.14 13.99 11.73
N PHE A 172 -2.79 12.70 11.80
CA PHE A 172 -3.42 11.76 12.72
C PHE A 172 -2.45 10.63 13.08
N THR A 173 -2.55 10.13 14.30
CA THR A 173 -1.79 8.98 14.81
C THR A 173 -2.72 8.10 15.65
N ASP A 174 -2.64 6.79 15.44
CA ASP A 174 -3.28 5.76 16.29
C ASP A 174 -2.19 4.84 16.85
N ILE A 175 -2.27 4.55 18.14
CA ILE A 175 -1.39 3.60 18.80
C ILE A 175 -2.22 2.36 19.14
N SER A 176 -2.05 1.33 18.33
CA SER A 176 -2.71 0.03 18.54
C SER A 176 -1.76 -0.94 19.19
N LYS A 177 -2.24 -1.67 20.23
CA LYS A 177 -1.53 -2.84 20.73
C LYS A 177 -1.80 -4.01 19.78
N LEU A 178 -0.74 -4.73 19.42
CA LEU A 178 -0.93 -6.02 18.75
C LEU A 178 -1.58 -7.00 19.73
N GLU A 179 -2.74 -7.53 19.37
CA GLU A 179 -3.50 -8.47 20.23
C GLU A 179 -2.71 -9.74 20.61
N GLN A 180 -1.62 -10.03 19.90
CA GLN A 180 -0.81 -11.24 20.09
C GLN A 180 0.50 -11.03 20.88
N SER A 181 0.91 -9.78 21.13
CA SER A 181 2.05 -9.49 22.00
C SER A 181 1.68 -8.47 23.06
N GLN A 182 1.91 -8.80 24.35
CA GLN A 182 1.55 -7.92 25.46
C GLN A 182 2.36 -6.61 25.49
N ASP A 183 3.48 -6.53 24.75
CA ASP A 183 4.45 -5.43 24.83
C ASP A 183 4.73 -4.72 23.48
N GLU A 184 4.27 -5.23 22.34
CA GLU A 184 4.50 -4.58 21.05
C GLU A 184 3.32 -3.67 20.66
N THR A 185 3.62 -2.40 20.52
CA THR A 185 2.69 -1.39 19.99
C THR A 185 3.07 -1.03 18.57
N ILE A 186 2.08 -0.97 17.69
CA ILE A 186 2.24 -0.38 16.36
C ILE A 186 1.65 1.02 16.39
N GLU A 187 2.48 1.99 16.03
CA GLU A 187 2.04 3.35 15.79
C GLU A 187 1.73 3.51 14.30
N THR A 188 0.47 3.83 13.99
CA THR A 188 -0.01 4.11 12.64
C THR A 188 -0.15 5.60 12.44
N MET A 189 0.45 6.13 11.39
CA MET A 189 0.58 7.55 11.10
C MET A 189 -0.07 7.90 9.77
N PHE A 190 -0.90 8.95 9.78
CA PHE A 190 -1.58 9.47 8.60
C PHE A 190 -0.93 10.76 8.16
N TYR A 191 -0.52 10.79 6.91
CA TYR A 191 0.18 11.91 6.29
C TYR A 191 -0.61 12.52 5.16
N LYS A 192 -0.47 13.86 5.03
CA LYS A 192 -1.05 14.65 3.95
C LYS A 192 0.01 15.58 3.37
N LYS A 193 0.05 15.69 2.06
CA LYS A 193 0.89 16.67 1.35
C LYS A 193 0.00 17.49 0.43
N LYS A 194 0.04 18.82 0.59
CA LYS A 194 -0.60 19.75 -0.33
C LYS A 194 0.20 19.82 -1.63
N ILE A 195 -0.49 19.75 -2.77
CA ILE A 195 0.09 19.93 -4.09
C ILE A 195 0.12 21.43 -4.39
N GLU A 196 1.31 21.96 -4.66
CA GLU A 196 1.44 23.35 -5.09
C GLU A 196 0.93 23.50 -6.52
N SER A 197 -0.03 24.40 -6.73
CA SER A 197 -0.43 24.81 -8.08
C SER A 197 0.65 25.71 -8.68
N ASP A 198 1.02 25.49 -9.94
CA ASP A 198 1.84 26.45 -10.66
C ASP A 198 1.13 27.79 -10.72
N LYS A 199 1.80 28.83 -10.22
CA LYS A 199 1.33 30.22 -10.29
C LYS A 199 1.53 30.78 -11.70
#